data_d0761ab86320790da71b46d518fdbe66
#
_entry.id   d0761ab86320790da71b46d518fdbe66
#
_cell.length_a   1.000
_cell.length_b   1.000
_cell.length_c   1.000
_cell.angle_alpha   90.00
_cell.angle_beta   90.00
_cell.angle_gamma   90.00
#
_symmetry.space_group_name_H-M   'P 1'
#
loop_
_entity.id
_entity.type
_entity.pdbx_description
1 polymer ?
#
loop_
_entity_poly.entity_id
_entity_poly.type
_entity_poly.pdbx_seq_one_letter_code
_entity_poly.pdbx_strand_id
1 'polypeptide(L)'
;GKGFIVGESNCKLTTAIYGNVTNSTGSIIPLIWNFINKNAVLSLYGEEMTRFLLDVDDAVDLIMKSPSYAGCNLIPMAKSFRVKDLFDIYGEKFGLKYQVTEPRTGEKIHEIMASNEEVRRMELIEDDSIYLLHPQKDIHQVSFKNQEYSSRDHCLTKKELYDYLKSKNFYKQ
;
A
#
# COMPACT_ATOMS: atom_id res chain seq x y z
N GLY A 1 10.43 11.93 1.79
CA GLY A 1 11.64 11.15 1.54
C GLY A 1 11.95 10.22 2.69
N LYS A 2 12.49 9.06 2.38
CA LYS A 2 12.98 8.08 3.36
C LYS A 2 14.33 8.55 3.93
N GLY A 3 14.33 9.69 4.63
CA GLY A 3 15.55 10.26 5.21
C GLY A 3 15.73 9.80 6.65
N PHE A 4 17.00 9.60 7.04
CA PHE A 4 17.38 9.47 8.44
C PHE A 4 18.13 10.74 8.84
N ILE A 5 17.82 11.31 10.02
CA ILE A 5 18.64 12.37 10.57
C ILE A 5 19.80 11.71 11.29
N VAL A 6 20.98 11.84 10.72
CA VAL A 6 22.25 11.43 11.32
C VAL A 6 22.91 12.68 11.85
N GLY A 7 22.99 12.85 13.17
CA GLY A 7 23.62 13.99 13.82
C GLY A 7 23.49 13.96 15.33
N GLU A 8 24.25 14.80 16.02
CA GLU A 8 24.28 14.96 17.48
C GLU A 8 23.05 15.70 18.02
N SER A 9 21.84 15.31 17.61
CA SER A 9 20.62 15.87 18.20
C SER A 9 20.06 14.92 19.25
N ASN A 10 19.61 15.45 20.37
CA ASN A 10 18.86 14.70 21.39
C ASN A 10 17.45 14.30 20.89
N CYS A 11 17.10 14.64 19.66
CA CYS A 11 15.84 14.31 19.04
C CYS A 11 15.97 13.05 18.20
N LYS A 12 15.21 12.01 18.54
CA LYS A 12 15.09 10.80 17.73
C LYS A 12 13.92 10.96 16.76
N LEU A 13 14.20 10.84 15.47
CA LEU A 13 13.20 10.90 14.42
C LEU A 13 12.78 9.48 14.01
N THR A 14 11.49 9.29 13.81
CA THR A 14 10.91 8.09 13.24
C THR A 14 9.97 8.47 12.10
N THR A 15 10.01 7.75 11.00
CA THR A 15 9.15 7.98 9.85
C THR A 15 8.25 6.77 9.64
N ALA A 16 6.94 7.00 9.56
CA ALA A 16 5.99 6.00 9.10
C ALA A 16 5.93 6.05 7.56
N ILE A 17 6.23 4.92 6.90
CA ILE A 17 6.22 4.78 5.45
C ILE A 17 5.05 3.89 5.07
N TYR A 18 4.10 4.43 4.31
CA TYR A 18 2.96 3.65 3.82
C TYR A 18 2.54 4.13 2.43
N GLY A 19 1.82 3.26 1.72
CA GLY A 19 1.28 3.55 0.39
C GLY A 19 0.04 4.43 0.45
N ASN A 20 -0.69 4.47 -0.65
CA ASN A 20 -1.94 5.21 -0.74
C ASN A 20 -2.98 4.65 0.24
N VAL A 21 -3.58 5.53 1.03
CA VAL A 21 -4.66 5.15 1.95
C VAL A 21 -5.94 4.94 1.15
N THR A 22 -6.52 3.75 1.27
CA THR A 22 -7.75 3.34 0.59
C THR A 22 -8.92 4.21 1.03
N ASN A 23 -9.74 4.66 0.09
CA ASN A 23 -10.90 5.54 0.33
C ASN A 23 -10.58 6.95 0.90
N SER A 24 -9.31 7.39 0.83
CA SER A 24 -8.98 8.79 1.09
C SER A 24 -9.34 9.68 -0.10
N THR A 25 -9.41 10.99 0.12
CA THR A 25 -9.68 11.97 -0.94
C THR A 25 -8.67 11.81 -2.09
N GLY A 26 -9.16 11.61 -3.31
CA GLY A 26 -8.31 11.40 -4.50
C GLY A 26 -7.78 9.97 -4.67
N SER A 27 -8.14 9.03 -3.78
CA SER A 27 -7.77 7.62 -3.94
C SER A 27 -8.67 6.90 -4.97
N ILE A 28 -8.35 5.61 -5.21
CA ILE A 28 -8.97 4.83 -6.28
C ILE A 28 -10.48 4.61 -6.07
N ILE A 29 -10.97 4.47 -4.84
CA ILE A 29 -12.41 4.20 -4.58
C ILE A 29 -13.29 5.44 -4.87
N PRO A 30 -13.01 6.65 -4.37
CA PRO A 30 -13.71 7.85 -4.81
C PRO A 30 -13.63 8.10 -6.31
N LEU A 31 -12.50 7.78 -6.94
CA LEU A 31 -12.36 7.87 -8.39
C LEU A 31 -13.34 6.93 -9.11
N ILE A 32 -13.43 5.67 -8.69
CA ILE A 32 -14.38 4.69 -9.23
C ILE A 32 -15.81 5.21 -9.15
N TRP A 33 -16.25 5.71 -7.98
CA TRP A 33 -17.59 6.28 -7.82
C TRP A 33 -17.85 7.48 -8.73
N ASN A 34 -16.86 8.35 -8.93
CA ASN A 34 -16.99 9.48 -9.86
C ASN A 34 -17.22 9.01 -11.31
N PHE A 35 -16.54 7.92 -11.74
CA PHE A 35 -16.72 7.36 -13.07
C PHE A 35 -18.07 6.64 -13.23
N ILE A 36 -18.52 5.91 -12.22
CA ILE A 36 -19.87 5.30 -12.19
C ILE A 36 -20.93 6.37 -12.33
N ASN A 37 -20.89 7.42 -11.52
CA ASN A 37 -21.89 8.51 -11.51
C ASN A 37 -21.93 9.27 -12.83
N LYS A 38 -20.79 9.41 -13.51
CA LYS A 38 -20.69 10.05 -14.83
C LYS A 38 -20.97 9.10 -15.97
N ASN A 39 -21.23 7.81 -15.70
CA ASN A 39 -21.34 6.75 -16.72
C ASN A 39 -20.14 6.77 -17.70
N ALA A 40 -18.95 7.07 -17.19
CA ALA A 40 -17.71 7.19 -17.95
C ALA A 40 -16.87 5.91 -17.87
N VAL A 41 -15.93 5.75 -18.81
CA VAL A 41 -15.05 4.59 -18.89
C VAL A 41 -13.73 4.91 -18.19
N LEU A 42 -13.36 4.11 -17.19
CA LEU A 42 -12.10 4.24 -16.46
C LEU A 42 -10.98 3.46 -17.16
N SER A 43 -9.76 3.99 -17.17
CA SER A 43 -8.60 3.27 -17.73
C SER A 43 -7.91 2.42 -16.66
N LEU A 44 -7.64 1.16 -16.99
CA LEU A 44 -6.76 0.26 -16.25
C LEU A 44 -5.43 0.15 -16.99
N TYR A 45 -4.35 0.59 -16.36
CA TYR A 45 -3.01 0.64 -16.96
C TYR A 45 -2.22 -0.67 -16.78
N GLY A 46 -2.76 -1.77 -17.31
CA GLY A 46 -2.20 -3.12 -17.20
C GLY A 46 -2.98 -4.01 -16.23
N GLU A 47 -3.24 -5.26 -16.63
CA GLU A 47 -4.05 -6.21 -15.85
C GLU A 47 -3.33 -6.70 -14.59
N GLU A 48 -2.00 -6.68 -14.60
CA GLU A 48 -1.14 -7.08 -13.50
C GLU A 48 -0.92 -6.00 -12.45
N MET A 49 -1.47 -4.79 -12.66
CA MET A 49 -1.29 -3.65 -11.77
C MET A 49 -1.77 -3.97 -10.35
N THR A 50 -0.91 -3.72 -9.37
CA THR A 50 -1.23 -3.93 -7.95
C THR A 50 -1.03 -2.66 -7.12
N ARG A 51 -1.77 -2.58 -6.02
CA ARG A 51 -1.64 -1.48 -5.03
C ARG A 51 -1.69 -2.05 -3.63
N PHE A 52 -1.05 -1.38 -2.69
CA PHE A 52 -1.19 -1.72 -1.28
C PHE A 52 -2.59 -1.36 -0.78
N LEU A 53 -3.07 -2.14 0.17
CA LEU A 53 -4.36 -1.99 0.81
C LEU A 53 -4.13 -1.57 2.27
N LEU A 54 -4.38 -0.30 2.54
CA LEU A 54 -4.24 0.30 3.86
C LEU A 54 -5.41 1.26 4.07
N ASP A 55 -6.07 1.19 5.20
CA ASP A 55 -7.09 2.19 5.55
C ASP A 55 -6.52 3.29 6.47
N VAL A 56 -7.37 4.24 6.83
CA VAL A 56 -6.96 5.38 7.68
C VAL A 56 -6.59 4.90 9.09
N ASP A 57 -7.33 3.94 9.64
CA ASP A 57 -7.10 3.43 10.99
C ASP A 57 -5.73 2.73 11.06
N ASP A 58 -5.42 1.88 10.07
CA ASP A 58 -4.11 1.23 9.95
C ASP A 58 -2.95 2.26 9.85
N ALA A 59 -3.16 3.35 9.10
CA ALA A 59 -2.17 4.41 8.98
C ALA A 59 -1.98 5.18 10.31
N VAL A 60 -3.06 5.47 11.02
CA VAL A 60 -3.02 6.09 12.35
C VAL A 60 -2.32 5.19 13.35
N ASP A 61 -2.67 3.90 13.39
CA ASP A 61 -2.04 2.93 14.29
C ASP A 61 -0.54 2.83 14.04
N LEU A 62 -0.10 2.83 12.78
CA LEU A 62 1.32 2.86 12.44
C LEU A 62 2.01 4.10 12.99
N ILE A 63 1.39 5.27 12.87
CA ILE A 63 1.93 6.53 13.41
C ILE A 63 1.98 6.48 14.94
N MET A 64 0.95 5.96 15.60
CA MET A 64 0.89 5.86 17.06
C MET A 64 1.94 4.90 17.63
N LYS A 65 2.37 3.89 16.88
CA LYS A 65 3.47 2.99 17.25
C LYS A 65 4.85 3.63 17.10
N SER A 66 4.98 4.66 16.28
CA SER A 66 6.28 5.23 15.90
C SER A 66 7.15 5.70 17.09
N PRO A 67 6.63 6.25 18.22
CA PRO A 67 7.46 6.63 19.35
C PRO A 67 8.21 5.48 20.01
N SER A 68 7.66 4.24 19.93
CA SER A 68 8.30 3.05 20.50
C SER A 68 9.53 2.57 19.72
N TYR A 69 9.68 3.03 18.47
CA TYR A 69 10.72 2.58 17.54
C TYR A 69 11.60 3.74 17.04
N ALA A 70 11.94 4.62 17.95
CA ALA A 70 12.69 5.83 17.64
C ALA A 70 14.04 5.57 16.96
N GLY A 71 14.28 6.23 15.84
CA GLY A 71 15.50 6.09 15.02
C GLY A 71 15.39 5.10 13.86
N CYS A 72 14.23 4.41 13.72
CA CYS A 72 13.94 3.55 12.57
C CYS A 72 12.81 4.15 11.72
N ASN A 73 12.69 3.70 10.47
CA ASN A 73 11.47 3.92 9.71
C ASN A 73 10.55 2.71 9.87
N LEU A 74 9.26 2.96 10.06
CA LEU A 74 8.24 1.92 10.19
C LEU A 74 7.55 1.70 8.85
N ILE A 75 7.40 0.44 8.46
CA ILE A 75 6.71 0.01 7.25
C ILE A 75 5.66 -1.02 7.67
N PRO A 76 4.37 -0.85 7.32
CA PRO A 76 3.34 -1.81 7.72
C PRO A 76 3.46 -3.11 6.92
N MET A 77 3.09 -4.24 7.53
CA MET A 77 2.80 -5.48 6.81
C MET A 77 1.46 -5.35 6.09
N ALA A 78 1.46 -4.57 5.01
CA ALA A 78 0.23 -4.27 4.29
C ALA A 78 -0.15 -5.41 3.34
N LYS A 79 -1.44 -5.74 3.30
CA LYS A 79 -2.03 -6.51 2.22
C LYS A 79 -2.00 -5.69 0.94
N SER A 80 -2.19 -6.35 -0.18
CA SER A 80 -2.28 -5.71 -1.49
C SER A 80 -3.40 -6.32 -2.31
N PHE A 81 -3.70 -5.73 -3.45
CA PHE A 81 -4.72 -6.21 -4.35
C PHE A 81 -4.38 -5.89 -5.81
N ARG A 82 -4.94 -6.66 -6.73
CA ARG A 82 -4.93 -6.32 -8.15
C ARG A 82 -5.99 -5.27 -8.42
N VAL A 83 -5.60 -4.22 -9.11
CA VAL A 83 -6.52 -3.14 -9.50
C VAL A 83 -7.64 -3.66 -10.39
N LYS A 84 -7.34 -4.65 -11.24
CA LYS A 84 -8.34 -5.34 -12.06
C LYS A 84 -9.43 -6.00 -11.22
N ASP A 85 -9.07 -6.72 -10.16
CA ASP A 85 -10.03 -7.39 -9.28
C ASP A 85 -10.96 -6.38 -8.61
N LEU A 86 -10.43 -5.22 -8.21
CA LEU A 86 -11.23 -4.11 -7.69
C LEU A 86 -12.23 -3.60 -8.75
N PHE A 87 -11.77 -3.36 -9.97
CA PHE A 87 -12.64 -2.88 -11.07
C PHE A 87 -13.70 -3.89 -11.45
N ASP A 88 -13.36 -5.19 -11.49
CA ASP A 88 -14.32 -6.27 -11.73
C ASP A 88 -15.41 -6.30 -10.65
N ILE A 89 -15.05 -6.19 -9.38
CA ILE A 89 -16.00 -6.15 -8.25
C ILE A 89 -16.98 -4.98 -8.42
N TYR A 90 -16.48 -3.78 -8.70
CA TYR A 90 -17.32 -2.60 -8.90
C TYR A 90 -18.11 -2.66 -10.21
N GLY A 91 -17.58 -3.29 -11.24
CA GLY A 91 -18.29 -3.57 -12.50
C GLY A 91 -19.49 -4.47 -12.29
N GLU A 92 -19.29 -5.60 -11.62
CA GLU A 92 -20.34 -6.59 -11.33
C GLU A 92 -21.45 -6.05 -10.40
N LYS A 93 -21.08 -5.17 -9.45
CA LYS A 93 -22.02 -4.68 -8.43
C LYS A 93 -22.68 -3.35 -8.76
N PHE A 94 -21.96 -2.45 -9.41
CA PHE A 94 -22.37 -1.05 -9.57
C PHE A 94 -22.25 -0.54 -11.01
N GLY A 95 -21.88 -1.41 -11.94
CA GLY A 95 -21.85 -1.06 -13.36
C GLY A 95 -20.65 -0.17 -13.75
N LEU A 96 -19.52 -0.25 -13.02
CA LEU A 96 -18.28 0.42 -13.45
C LEU A 96 -17.90 -0.08 -14.85
N LYS A 97 -17.67 0.85 -15.75
CA LYS A 97 -17.11 0.57 -17.08
C LYS A 97 -15.63 0.89 -17.06
N TYR A 98 -14.80 -0.06 -17.49
CA TYR A 98 -13.36 0.19 -17.63
C TYR A 98 -12.81 -0.47 -18.89
N GLN A 99 -11.65 -0.01 -19.33
CA GLN A 99 -10.89 -0.60 -20.43
C GLN A 99 -9.43 -0.73 -20.04
N VAL A 100 -8.78 -1.81 -20.48
CA VAL A 100 -7.35 -1.99 -20.32
C VAL A 100 -6.63 -1.13 -21.35
N THR A 101 -5.65 -0.36 -20.90
CA THR A 101 -4.85 0.53 -21.73
C THR A 101 -3.37 0.35 -21.41
N GLU A 102 -2.50 0.77 -22.32
CA GLU A 102 -1.06 0.80 -22.05
C GLU A 102 -0.73 1.72 -20.88
N PRO A 103 0.25 1.36 -20.04
CA PRO A 103 0.70 2.20 -18.94
C PRO A 103 1.16 3.58 -19.45
N ARG A 104 0.78 4.63 -18.73
CA ARG A 104 1.31 5.96 -19.00
C ARG A 104 2.78 6.03 -18.61
N THR A 105 3.52 6.92 -19.25
CA THR A 105 4.91 7.20 -18.86
C THR A 105 4.96 7.58 -17.39
N GLY A 106 5.74 6.83 -16.59
CA GLY A 106 5.85 7.02 -15.15
C GLY A 106 4.81 6.29 -14.30
N GLU A 107 3.82 5.61 -14.92
CA GLU A 107 2.87 4.77 -14.18
C GLU A 107 3.58 3.52 -13.65
N LYS A 108 3.45 3.26 -12.35
CA LYS A 108 4.02 2.07 -11.72
C LYS A 108 3.01 0.93 -11.78
N ILE A 109 3.43 -0.19 -12.33
CA ILE A 109 2.63 -1.43 -12.32
C ILE A 109 2.49 -1.94 -10.89
N HIS A 110 3.58 -1.93 -10.13
CA HIS A 110 3.59 -2.28 -8.70
C HIS A 110 4.19 -1.14 -7.89
N GLU A 111 3.65 -0.93 -6.69
CA GLU A 111 4.22 0.01 -5.73
C GLU A 111 5.30 -0.68 -4.90
N ILE A 112 6.36 0.04 -4.57
CA ILE A 112 7.49 -0.46 -3.79
C ILE A 112 7.57 0.35 -2.50
N MET A 113 7.50 -0.32 -1.35
CA MET A 113 7.71 0.29 -0.02
C MET A 113 9.15 0.17 0.45
N ALA A 114 9.85 -0.93 0.11
CA ALA A 114 11.27 -1.06 0.38
C ALA A 114 12.01 -1.66 -0.83
N SER A 115 13.11 -1.03 -1.22
CA SER A 115 14.00 -1.52 -2.26
C SER A 115 14.81 -2.74 -1.79
N ASN A 116 15.48 -3.41 -2.73
CA ASN A 116 16.38 -4.53 -2.41
C ASN A 116 17.44 -4.17 -1.35
N GLU A 117 18.04 -3.00 -1.45
CA GLU A 117 19.04 -2.53 -0.46
C GLU A 117 18.39 -2.27 0.91
N GLU A 118 17.18 -1.74 0.94
CA GLU A 118 16.45 -1.47 2.17
C GLU A 118 15.98 -2.75 2.86
N VAL A 119 15.54 -3.76 2.11
CA VAL A 119 15.12 -5.07 2.64
C VAL A 119 16.21 -5.74 3.49
N ARG A 120 17.48 -5.57 3.14
CA ARG A 120 18.61 -6.12 3.91
C ARG A 120 18.71 -5.52 5.32
N ARG A 121 18.14 -4.33 5.53
CA ARG A 121 18.11 -3.59 6.80
C ARG A 121 16.76 -3.67 7.51
N MET A 122 15.84 -4.49 7.01
CA MET A 122 14.52 -4.67 7.62
C MET A 122 14.52 -5.74 8.70
N GLU A 123 13.81 -5.46 9.76
CA GLU A 123 13.49 -6.35 10.87
C GLU A 123 11.98 -6.51 10.97
N LEU A 124 11.50 -7.74 11.13
CA LEU A 124 10.08 -8.02 11.32
C LEU A 124 9.73 -7.97 12.80
N ILE A 125 8.72 -7.19 13.14
CA ILE A 125 8.09 -7.16 14.46
C ILE A 125 6.69 -7.74 14.32
N GLU A 126 6.58 -9.04 14.60
CA GLU A 126 5.35 -9.82 14.34
C GLU A 126 4.15 -9.31 15.16
N ASP A 127 4.34 -9.04 16.45
CA ASP A 127 3.28 -8.58 17.35
C ASP A 127 2.65 -7.26 16.91
N ASP A 128 3.43 -6.40 16.26
CA ASP A 128 2.98 -5.11 15.74
C ASP A 128 2.60 -5.14 14.26
N SER A 129 2.83 -6.26 13.59
CA SER A 129 2.61 -6.41 12.13
C SER A 129 3.31 -5.32 11.31
N ILE A 130 4.55 -5.01 11.66
CA ILE A 130 5.38 -3.99 11.00
C ILE A 130 6.77 -4.51 10.67
N TYR A 131 7.40 -3.83 9.71
CA TYR A 131 8.83 -3.92 9.47
C TYR A 131 9.51 -2.64 9.97
N LEU A 132 10.63 -2.79 10.69
CA LEU A 132 11.51 -1.69 11.03
C LEU A 132 12.62 -1.62 9.99
N LEU A 133 12.75 -0.48 9.33
CA LEU A 133 13.87 -0.21 8.44
C LEU A 133 14.94 0.56 9.22
N HIS A 134 16.04 -0.11 9.50
CA HIS A 134 17.17 0.45 10.22
C HIS A 134 18.03 1.37 9.33
N PRO A 135 18.60 2.46 9.86
CA PRO A 135 19.37 3.42 9.06
C PRO A 135 20.68 2.85 8.48
N GLN A 136 21.41 2.06 9.24
CA GLN A 136 22.79 1.65 8.87
C GLN A 136 23.14 0.20 9.21
N LYS A 137 22.19 -0.59 9.74
CA LYS A 137 22.47 -1.95 10.21
C LYS A 137 21.85 -2.97 9.25
N ASP A 138 22.67 -3.79 8.60
CA ASP A 138 22.19 -4.95 7.88
C ASP A 138 21.71 -6.02 8.88
N ILE A 139 20.46 -6.43 8.73
CA ILE A 139 19.79 -7.39 9.61
C ILE A 139 19.67 -8.76 8.91
N HIS A 140 19.36 -8.77 7.61
CA HIS A 140 19.15 -9.97 6.79
C HIS A 140 18.10 -10.95 7.35
N GLN A 141 17.12 -10.44 8.08
CA GLN A 141 16.06 -11.26 8.69
C GLN A 141 14.87 -11.46 7.74
N VAL A 142 14.62 -10.50 6.87
CA VAL A 142 13.46 -10.50 5.98
C VAL A 142 13.90 -10.78 4.56
N SER A 143 13.12 -11.60 3.85
CA SER A 143 13.31 -11.83 2.43
C SER A 143 11.99 -11.82 1.68
N PHE A 144 11.97 -11.24 0.49
CA PHE A 144 10.82 -11.24 -0.41
C PHE A 144 11.22 -11.91 -1.73
N LYS A 145 10.23 -12.52 -2.40
CA LYS A 145 10.44 -13.26 -3.66
C LYS A 145 11.17 -12.44 -4.73
N ASN A 146 10.91 -11.13 -4.78
CA ASN A 146 11.49 -10.22 -5.77
C ASN A 146 12.60 -9.35 -5.18
N GLN A 147 13.15 -9.72 -4.02
CA GLN A 147 14.20 -8.99 -3.31
C GLN A 147 13.83 -7.55 -2.90
N GLU A 148 12.58 -7.15 -3.09
CA GLU A 148 12.02 -5.86 -2.70
C GLU A 148 10.65 -6.08 -2.03
N TYR A 149 10.23 -5.19 -1.14
CA TYR A 149 8.87 -5.23 -0.60
C TYR A 149 7.95 -4.39 -1.48
N SER A 150 7.11 -5.07 -2.21
CA SER A 150 6.23 -4.46 -3.20
C SER A 150 4.79 -4.93 -3.08
N SER A 151 3.89 -4.22 -3.72
CA SER A 151 2.46 -4.57 -3.76
C SER A 151 2.16 -5.85 -4.56
N ARG A 152 3.17 -6.50 -5.16
CA ARG A 152 3.05 -7.87 -5.70
C ARG A 152 2.96 -8.91 -4.62
N ASP A 153 3.56 -8.60 -3.45
CA ASP A 153 3.60 -9.52 -2.33
C ASP A 153 2.26 -9.46 -1.59
N HIS A 154 1.82 -10.58 -1.05
CA HIS A 154 0.61 -10.66 -0.22
C HIS A 154 -0.70 -10.14 -0.87
N CYS A 155 -0.85 -10.32 -2.19
CA CYS A 155 -2.08 -9.98 -2.90
C CYS A 155 -3.25 -10.84 -2.41
N LEU A 156 -4.32 -10.16 -2.01
CA LEU A 156 -5.61 -10.77 -1.72
C LEU A 156 -6.19 -11.39 -3.00
N THR A 157 -6.88 -12.50 -2.84
CA THR A 157 -7.78 -13.00 -3.87
C THR A 157 -8.96 -12.05 -4.08
N LYS A 158 -9.64 -12.12 -5.22
CA LYS A 158 -10.83 -11.30 -5.51
C LYS A 158 -11.90 -11.45 -4.43
N LYS A 159 -12.08 -12.66 -3.88
CA LYS A 159 -13.02 -12.93 -2.79
C LYS A 159 -12.62 -12.22 -1.49
N GLU A 160 -11.37 -12.35 -1.07
CA GLU A 160 -10.86 -11.68 0.13
C GLU A 160 -10.93 -10.17 0.01
N LEU A 161 -10.61 -9.62 -1.17
CA LEU A 161 -10.77 -8.19 -1.46
C LEU A 161 -12.24 -7.77 -1.34
N TYR A 162 -13.18 -8.55 -1.90
CA TYR A 162 -14.61 -8.29 -1.78
C TYR A 162 -15.06 -8.26 -0.31
N ASP A 163 -14.66 -9.25 0.47
CA ASP A 163 -15.02 -9.36 1.89
C ASP A 163 -14.44 -8.17 2.70
N TYR A 164 -13.21 -7.78 2.41
CA TYR A 164 -12.58 -6.59 3.00
C TYR A 164 -13.37 -5.31 2.68
N LEU A 165 -13.66 -5.04 1.41
CA LEU A 165 -14.39 -3.85 0.99
C LEU A 165 -15.77 -3.77 1.64
N LYS A 166 -16.42 -4.93 1.81
CA LYS A 166 -17.70 -5.04 2.51
C LYS A 166 -17.56 -4.72 4.00
N SER A 167 -16.56 -5.27 4.67
CA SER A 167 -16.32 -5.04 6.11
C SER A 167 -16.03 -3.58 6.43
N LYS A 168 -15.33 -2.88 5.54
CA LYS A 168 -15.00 -1.44 5.65
C LYS A 168 -16.10 -0.51 5.08
N ASN A 169 -17.20 -1.08 4.60
CA ASN A 169 -18.33 -0.32 4.07
C ASN A 169 -17.99 0.59 2.87
N PHE A 170 -16.98 0.22 2.08
CA PHE A 170 -16.51 1.00 0.91
C PHE A 170 -17.46 0.92 -0.30
N TYR A 171 -18.55 0.18 -0.20
CA TYR A 171 -19.64 0.13 -1.18
C TYR A 171 -20.68 1.25 -1.04
N LYS A 172 -20.56 2.10 -0.03
CA LYS A 172 -21.41 3.28 0.11
C LYS A 172 -20.67 4.51 -0.41
N GLN A 173 -21.43 5.35 -1.13
CA GLN A 173 -21.00 6.70 -1.48
C GLN A 173 -20.92 7.58 -0.24
#